data_85ada61df481f93a28c099fc42e8423f
#
_entry.id   85ada61df481f93a28c099fc42e8423f
#
_cell.length_a   1.000
_cell.length_b   1.000
_cell.length_c   1.000
_cell.angle_alpha   90.00
_cell.angle_beta   90.00
_cell.angle_gamma   90.00
#
_symmetry.space_group_name_H-M   'P 1'
#
loop_
_entity.id
_entity.type
_entity.pdbx_description
1 polymer ?
#
loop_
_entity_poly.entity_id
_entity_poly.type
_entity_poly.pdbx_seq_one_letter_code
_entity_poly.pdbx_strand_id
1 'polypeptide(L)'
;MSHRSKDAGPLGLSVTTWIQIGIIAVLFVAVFHPNLTRLWYKTAPMIGSPNWSHSIAVPIIGLYYLFMRREELLAAPVRPLLGLDFSSSRLVGGIATVVVGVGLYLLGPTAFADMQLGLFNVGNIAETAGIGVVGLGVLVLLLDWGLASLVGGLVLSALAIWRIQNDYIWDVAMILTLFGVVLTLTGWSVTRYFLFPLAFLICALPWPPIVYSQIAMPLQYLAAHAAVVVLNFTGVAADLTGTTINIPMANGKIEPLNVAEACAGMRSLMTFITVGAAVGFLSDRPLWQKWVITISAVPIAILCNMIRVSGMGILYHYVSR
;
A
#
# COMPACT_ATOMS: atom_id res chain seq x y z
N MET A 1 -5.91 -25.71 -39.35
CA MET A 1 -7.32 -25.52 -38.97
C MET A 1 -7.44 -26.01 -37.52
N SER A 2 -7.43 -25.09 -36.57
CA SER A 2 -7.41 -25.39 -35.14
C SER A 2 -8.85 -25.70 -34.67
N HIS A 3 -9.05 -26.88 -34.11
CA HIS A 3 -10.26 -27.22 -33.38
C HIS A 3 -10.43 -26.28 -32.18
N ARG A 4 -11.13 -25.18 -32.36
CA ARG A 4 -11.63 -24.35 -31.27
C ARG A 4 -12.74 -25.19 -30.61
N SER A 5 -12.45 -25.77 -29.44
CA SER A 5 -13.44 -26.57 -28.69
C SER A 5 -14.68 -25.69 -28.42
N LYS A 6 -15.88 -26.28 -28.66
CA LYS A 6 -17.19 -25.62 -28.48
C LYS A 6 -17.51 -25.25 -27.01
N ASP A 7 -16.60 -25.55 -26.06
CA ASP A 7 -16.77 -25.34 -24.62
C ASP A 7 -15.95 -24.15 -24.08
N ALA A 8 -15.44 -23.27 -24.94
CA ALA A 8 -14.72 -22.10 -24.51
C ALA A 8 -15.71 -21.01 -24.03
N GLY A 9 -15.80 -20.84 -22.73
CA GLY A 9 -16.49 -19.74 -22.08
C GLY A 9 -15.82 -18.37 -22.36
N PRO A 10 -16.29 -17.29 -21.72
CA PRO A 10 -15.68 -15.96 -21.81
C PRO A 10 -14.15 -16.05 -21.60
N LEU A 11 -13.37 -15.28 -22.35
CA LEU A 11 -11.91 -15.28 -22.34
C LEU A 11 -11.25 -16.61 -22.79
N GLY A 12 -11.99 -17.55 -23.41
CA GLY A 12 -11.44 -18.81 -23.87
C GLY A 12 -11.13 -19.84 -22.77
N LEU A 13 -11.58 -19.58 -21.55
CA LEU A 13 -11.45 -20.49 -20.40
C LEU A 13 -12.59 -21.51 -20.35
N SER A 14 -12.30 -22.73 -19.89
CA SER A 14 -13.34 -23.76 -19.71
C SER A 14 -14.32 -23.38 -18.58
N VAL A 15 -15.54 -23.89 -18.65
CA VAL A 15 -16.54 -23.71 -17.60
C VAL A 15 -16.02 -24.22 -16.26
N THR A 16 -15.31 -25.33 -16.25
CA THR A 16 -14.69 -25.90 -15.04
C THR A 16 -13.70 -24.92 -14.40
N THR A 17 -12.87 -24.25 -15.21
CA THR A 17 -11.93 -23.23 -14.72
C THR A 17 -12.66 -22.04 -14.10
N TRP A 18 -13.77 -21.59 -14.69
CA TRP A 18 -14.59 -20.53 -14.12
C TRP A 18 -15.21 -20.92 -12.78
N ILE A 19 -15.69 -22.18 -12.65
CA ILE A 19 -16.21 -22.71 -11.39
C ILE A 19 -15.10 -22.74 -10.33
N GLN A 20 -13.90 -23.20 -10.68
CA GLN A 20 -12.75 -23.23 -9.75
C GLN A 20 -12.39 -21.82 -9.27
N ILE A 21 -12.26 -20.86 -10.20
CA ILE A 21 -12.01 -19.44 -9.85
C ILE A 21 -13.11 -18.92 -8.94
N GLY A 22 -14.37 -19.21 -9.23
CA GLY A 22 -15.51 -18.80 -8.40
C GLY A 22 -15.45 -19.37 -6.99
N ILE A 23 -15.16 -20.65 -6.84
CA ILE A 23 -15.01 -21.31 -5.53
C ILE A 23 -13.88 -20.67 -4.72
N ILE A 24 -12.71 -20.45 -5.36
CA ILE A 24 -11.55 -19.83 -4.70
C ILE A 24 -11.86 -18.41 -4.27
N ALA A 25 -12.51 -17.61 -5.13
CA ALA A 25 -12.93 -16.25 -4.79
C ALA A 25 -13.92 -16.23 -3.62
N VAL A 26 -14.90 -17.14 -3.59
CA VAL A 26 -15.86 -17.26 -2.48
C VAL A 26 -15.14 -17.64 -1.18
N LEU A 27 -14.24 -18.63 -1.22
CA LEU A 27 -13.46 -19.04 -0.06
C LEU A 27 -12.58 -17.90 0.45
N PHE A 28 -11.91 -17.17 -0.44
CA PHE A 28 -11.10 -16.01 -0.07
C PHE A 28 -11.94 -14.92 0.61
N VAL A 29 -13.08 -14.57 0.01
CA VAL A 29 -14.00 -13.60 0.60
C VAL A 29 -14.54 -14.08 1.94
N ALA A 30 -14.88 -15.37 2.09
CA ALA A 30 -15.35 -15.92 3.35
C ALA A 30 -14.30 -15.84 4.47
N VAL A 31 -13.05 -16.17 4.17
CA VAL A 31 -11.93 -16.11 5.13
C VAL A 31 -11.62 -14.67 5.54
N PHE A 32 -11.59 -13.75 4.57
CA PHE A 32 -11.22 -12.35 4.80
C PHE A 32 -12.43 -11.41 4.92
N HIS A 33 -13.66 -11.94 5.04
CA HIS A 33 -14.87 -11.12 5.17
C HIS A 33 -14.77 -10.04 6.27
N PRO A 34 -14.32 -10.32 7.50
CA PRO A 34 -14.24 -9.30 8.53
C PRO A 34 -13.24 -8.19 8.14
N ASN A 35 -12.14 -8.58 7.51
CA ASN A 35 -11.10 -7.65 7.05
C ASN A 35 -11.62 -6.75 5.91
N LEU A 36 -12.24 -7.35 4.90
CA LEU A 36 -12.84 -6.63 3.77
C LEU A 36 -13.95 -5.67 4.22
N THR A 37 -14.79 -6.10 5.16
CA THR A 37 -15.85 -5.26 5.73
C THR A 37 -15.26 -4.07 6.49
N ARG A 38 -14.23 -4.28 7.30
CA ARG A 38 -13.51 -3.23 8.00
C ARG A 38 -12.85 -2.24 7.04
N LEU A 39 -12.15 -2.75 6.00
CA LEU A 39 -11.55 -1.92 4.96
C LEU A 39 -12.62 -1.07 4.27
N TRP A 40 -13.76 -1.66 3.91
CA TRP A 40 -14.88 -0.94 3.32
C TRP A 40 -15.33 0.22 4.20
N TYR A 41 -15.59 -0.01 5.49
CA TYR A 41 -15.99 1.06 6.40
C TYR A 41 -14.92 2.14 6.59
N LYS A 42 -13.63 1.80 6.47
CA LYS A 42 -12.55 2.79 6.57
C LYS A 42 -12.33 3.59 5.28
N THR A 43 -12.60 3.03 4.11
CA THR A 43 -12.22 3.58 2.81
C THR A 43 -13.38 4.04 1.95
N ALA A 44 -14.62 3.67 2.28
CA ALA A 44 -15.80 4.06 1.51
C ALA A 44 -15.96 5.58 1.45
N PRO A 45 -16.21 6.19 0.27
CA PRO A 45 -16.19 7.64 0.08
C PRO A 45 -17.21 8.41 0.93
N MET A 46 -18.33 7.80 1.29
CA MET A 46 -19.41 8.45 2.05
C MET A 46 -19.36 8.17 3.55
N ILE A 47 -18.75 7.07 3.97
CA ILE A 47 -18.81 6.57 5.36
C ILE A 47 -17.42 6.57 5.99
N GLY A 48 -16.39 6.31 5.17
CA GLY A 48 -15.03 6.14 5.62
C GLY A 48 -14.27 7.44 5.85
N SER A 49 -13.03 7.29 6.26
CA SER A 49 -12.13 8.43 6.42
C SER A 49 -11.82 9.07 5.05
N PRO A 50 -12.01 10.39 4.90
CA PRO A 50 -11.67 11.08 3.66
C PRO A 50 -10.21 10.88 3.21
N ASN A 51 -9.31 10.55 4.13
CA ASN A 51 -7.89 10.33 3.82
C ASN A 51 -7.66 9.08 2.95
N TRP A 52 -8.56 8.12 2.99
CA TRP A 52 -8.46 6.83 2.30
C TRP A 52 -9.48 6.65 1.17
N SER A 53 -10.20 7.71 0.78
CA SER A 53 -11.23 7.64 -0.28
C SER A 53 -10.68 7.21 -1.65
N HIS A 54 -9.38 7.40 -1.92
CA HIS A 54 -8.72 6.93 -3.14
C HIS A 54 -8.58 5.40 -3.20
N SER A 55 -8.66 4.71 -2.05
CA SER A 55 -8.45 3.26 -1.95
C SER A 55 -9.42 2.45 -2.79
N ILE A 56 -10.64 2.94 -3.02
CA ILE A 56 -11.63 2.26 -3.86
C ILE A 56 -11.21 2.20 -5.34
N ALA A 57 -10.44 3.17 -5.81
CA ALA A 57 -9.94 3.20 -7.18
C ALA A 57 -8.82 2.19 -7.42
N VAL A 58 -8.08 1.81 -6.37
CA VAL A 58 -6.90 0.94 -6.48
C VAL A 58 -7.23 -0.44 -7.07
N PRO A 59 -8.20 -1.22 -6.56
CA PRO A 59 -8.53 -2.50 -7.15
C PRO A 59 -9.09 -2.35 -8.57
N ILE A 60 -9.83 -1.28 -8.88
CA ILE A 60 -10.36 -1.01 -10.22
C ILE A 60 -9.21 -0.78 -11.21
N ILE A 61 -8.22 0.02 -10.84
CA ILE A 61 -7.02 0.27 -11.65
C ILE A 61 -6.21 -1.02 -11.83
N GLY A 62 -6.08 -1.84 -10.78
CA GLY A 62 -5.42 -3.14 -10.86
C GLY A 62 -6.10 -4.10 -11.84
N LEU A 63 -7.43 -4.17 -11.80
CA LEU A 63 -8.21 -4.96 -12.75
C LEU A 63 -8.12 -4.41 -14.19
N TYR A 64 -8.13 -3.10 -14.35
CA TYR A 64 -7.94 -2.46 -15.65
C TYR A 64 -6.55 -2.76 -16.23
N TYR A 65 -5.51 -2.77 -15.41
CA TYR A 65 -4.17 -3.19 -15.84
C TYR A 65 -4.16 -4.63 -16.37
N LEU A 66 -4.79 -5.57 -15.66
CA LEU A 66 -4.91 -6.96 -16.12
C LEU A 66 -5.71 -7.07 -17.41
N PHE A 67 -6.76 -6.27 -17.55
CA PHE A 67 -7.55 -6.21 -18.79
C PHE A 67 -6.73 -5.70 -19.98
N MET A 68 -5.90 -4.68 -19.80
CA MET A 68 -4.99 -4.19 -20.84
C MET A 68 -3.99 -5.27 -21.28
N ARG A 69 -3.51 -6.09 -20.34
CA ARG A 69 -2.55 -7.16 -20.60
C ARG A 69 -3.18 -8.53 -20.83
N ARG A 70 -4.50 -8.59 -21.07
CA ARG A 70 -5.24 -9.86 -21.17
C ARG A 70 -4.73 -10.81 -22.22
N GLU A 71 -4.26 -10.31 -23.37
CA GLU A 71 -3.75 -11.14 -24.46
C GLU A 71 -2.45 -11.84 -24.07
N GLU A 72 -1.52 -11.11 -23.44
CA GLU A 72 -0.28 -11.66 -22.91
C GLU A 72 -0.56 -12.62 -21.74
N LEU A 73 -1.51 -12.27 -20.86
CA LEU A 73 -1.92 -13.06 -19.71
C LEU A 73 -2.52 -14.40 -20.15
N LEU A 74 -3.41 -14.40 -21.14
CA LEU A 74 -4.06 -15.62 -21.65
C LEU A 74 -3.11 -16.49 -22.50
N ALA A 75 -2.09 -15.87 -23.11
CA ALA A 75 -1.04 -16.59 -23.85
C ALA A 75 0.03 -17.20 -22.92
N ALA A 76 0.11 -16.75 -21.65
CA ALA A 76 1.10 -17.24 -20.72
C ALA A 76 0.82 -18.71 -20.33
N PRO A 77 1.85 -19.58 -20.36
CA PRO A 77 1.66 -20.98 -19.99
C PRO A 77 1.36 -21.10 -18.49
N VAL A 78 0.22 -21.69 -18.17
CA VAL A 78 -0.13 -22.04 -16.77
C VAL A 78 0.69 -23.25 -16.36
N ARG A 79 1.58 -23.07 -15.39
CA ARG A 79 2.42 -24.12 -14.81
C ARG A 79 2.24 -24.10 -13.29
N PRO A 80 1.21 -24.78 -12.75
CA PRO A 80 1.00 -24.81 -11.30
C PRO A 80 2.24 -25.38 -10.60
N LEU A 81 2.64 -24.74 -9.51
CA LEU A 81 3.82 -25.09 -8.73
C LEU A 81 3.57 -26.26 -7.75
N LEU A 82 2.51 -27.02 -7.93
CA LEU A 82 2.19 -28.19 -7.12
C LEU A 82 3.12 -29.38 -7.43
N GLY A 83 4.43 -29.14 -7.46
CA GLY A 83 5.46 -30.16 -7.64
C GLY A 83 6.62 -29.95 -6.67
N LEU A 84 7.04 -31.01 -5.99
CA LEU A 84 8.21 -31.04 -5.09
C LEU A 84 9.53 -31.00 -5.88
N ASP A 85 9.70 -30.02 -6.77
CA ASP A 85 10.96 -29.83 -7.46
C ASP A 85 11.93 -29.03 -6.59
N PHE A 86 12.97 -29.66 -6.08
CA PHE A 86 14.10 -29.03 -5.42
C PHE A 86 14.94 -28.24 -6.43
N SER A 87 14.45 -27.07 -6.86
CA SER A 87 15.24 -26.19 -7.73
C SER A 87 16.25 -25.40 -6.89
N SER A 88 17.41 -25.12 -7.49
CA SER A 88 18.47 -24.31 -6.85
C SER A 88 17.96 -22.93 -6.38
N SER A 89 16.99 -22.33 -7.06
CA SER A 89 16.36 -21.08 -6.67
C SER A 89 15.57 -21.16 -5.36
N ARG A 90 14.94 -22.29 -5.07
CA ARG A 90 14.22 -22.54 -3.81
C ARG A 90 15.19 -22.63 -2.65
N LEU A 91 16.28 -23.41 -2.81
CA LEU A 91 17.32 -23.56 -1.80
C LEU A 91 17.97 -22.22 -1.47
N VAL A 92 18.46 -21.50 -2.50
CA VAL A 92 19.13 -20.19 -2.31
C VAL A 92 18.17 -19.18 -1.70
N GLY A 93 16.95 -19.08 -2.22
CA GLY A 93 15.96 -18.12 -1.73
C GLY A 93 15.51 -18.43 -0.30
N GLY A 94 15.22 -19.69 0.02
CA GLY A 94 14.84 -20.11 1.37
C GLY A 94 15.96 -19.86 2.39
N ILE A 95 17.21 -20.25 2.06
CA ILE A 95 18.37 -19.97 2.93
C ILE A 95 18.58 -18.47 3.11
N ALA A 96 18.55 -17.67 2.03
CA ALA A 96 18.70 -16.24 2.12
C ALA A 96 17.63 -15.61 3.03
N THR A 97 16.38 -16.04 2.90
CA THR A 97 15.27 -15.56 3.73
C THR A 97 15.48 -15.93 5.20
N VAL A 98 15.93 -17.16 5.50
CA VAL A 98 16.25 -17.57 6.87
C VAL A 98 17.39 -16.71 7.44
N VAL A 99 18.45 -16.48 6.67
CA VAL A 99 19.60 -15.67 7.10
C VAL A 99 19.18 -14.24 7.41
N VAL A 100 18.36 -13.62 6.54
CA VAL A 100 17.83 -12.27 6.79
C VAL A 100 16.97 -12.25 8.05
N GLY A 101 16.08 -13.23 8.24
CA GLY A 101 15.24 -13.34 9.42
C GLY A 101 16.03 -13.52 10.72
N VAL A 102 17.04 -14.38 10.70
CA VAL A 102 17.96 -14.55 11.84
C VAL A 102 18.73 -13.27 12.11
N GLY A 103 19.19 -12.55 11.08
CA GLY A 103 19.82 -11.26 11.23
C GLY A 103 18.91 -10.23 11.90
N LEU A 104 17.66 -10.13 11.47
CA LEU A 104 16.66 -9.25 12.10
C LEU A 104 16.37 -9.63 13.55
N TYR A 105 16.29 -10.91 13.84
CA TYR A 105 16.06 -11.42 15.19
C TYR A 105 17.21 -11.12 16.14
N LEU A 106 18.45 -11.40 15.72
CA LEU A 106 19.64 -11.26 16.59
C LEU A 106 20.15 -9.82 16.68
N LEU A 107 20.17 -9.10 15.56
CA LEU A 107 20.76 -7.76 15.47
C LEU A 107 19.72 -6.65 15.61
N GLY A 108 18.46 -6.92 15.30
CA GLY A 108 17.39 -5.92 15.37
C GLY A 108 17.27 -5.24 16.74
N PRO A 109 17.22 -5.98 17.84
CA PRO A 109 17.13 -5.39 19.19
C PRO A 109 18.31 -4.50 19.55
N THR A 110 19.53 -4.85 19.11
CA THR A 110 20.75 -4.07 19.41
C THR A 110 20.98 -2.96 18.41
N ALA A 111 20.81 -3.23 17.11
CA ALA A 111 21.01 -2.25 16.04
C ALA A 111 20.00 -1.09 16.07
N PHE A 112 18.78 -1.35 16.57
CA PHE A 112 17.70 -0.38 16.61
C PHE A 112 17.22 -0.09 18.05
N ALA A 113 18.04 -0.38 19.07
CA ALA A 113 17.67 -0.24 20.50
C ALA A 113 17.20 1.16 20.86
N ASP A 114 17.88 2.19 20.31
CA ASP A 114 17.59 3.60 20.61
C ASP A 114 16.56 4.22 19.67
N MET A 115 16.10 3.44 18.67
CA MET A 115 15.17 3.93 17.66
C MET A 115 13.72 3.70 18.11
N GLN A 116 13.02 4.79 18.40
CA GLN A 116 11.62 4.77 18.83
C GLN A 116 10.71 5.27 17.72
N LEU A 117 9.65 4.52 17.43
CA LEU A 117 8.57 4.92 16.55
C LEU A 117 7.31 5.16 17.40
N GLY A 118 7.21 6.35 17.98
CA GLY A 118 6.17 6.67 18.94
C GLY A 118 6.32 5.84 20.24
N LEU A 119 5.33 5.03 20.60
CA LEU A 119 5.35 4.15 21.77
C LEU A 119 6.04 2.79 21.52
N PHE A 120 6.48 2.52 20.28
CA PHE A 120 7.07 1.24 19.91
C PHE A 120 8.59 1.35 19.75
N ASN A 121 9.29 0.41 20.37
CA ASN A 121 10.72 0.23 20.14
C ASN A 121 10.93 -0.53 18.81
N VAL A 122 11.69 0.05 17.88
CA VAL A 122 11.96 -0.56 16.56
C VAL A 122 12.72 -1.86 16.69
N GLY A 123 13.56 -2.01 17.72
CA GLY A 123 14.26 -3.26 18.00
C GLY A 123 13.30 -4.43 18.28
N ASN A 124 12.25 -4.21 19.06
CA ASN A 124 11.25 -5.25 19.36
C ASN A 124 10.42 -5.61 18.11
N ILE A 125 10.15 -4.62 17.23
CA ILE A 125 9.49 -4.87 15.95
C ILE A 125 10.40 -5.71 15.04
N ALA A 126 11.68 -5.39 14.97
CA ALA A 126 12.65 -6.11 14.17
C ALA A 126 12.84 -7.56 14.64
N GLU A 127 12.84 -7.79 15.96
CA GLU A 127 12.89 -9.13 16.55
C GLU A 127 11.66 -9.96 16.14
N THR A 128 10.46 -9.41 16.32
CA THR A 128 9.21 -10.08 15.95
C THR A 128 9.12 -10.35 14.46
N ALA A 129 9.53 -9.38 13.63
CA ALA A 129 9.61 -9.54 12.19
C ALA A 129 10.63 -10.62 11.79
N GLY A 130 11.77 -10.69 12.49
CA GLY A 130 12.79 -11.71 12.29
C GLY A 130 12.25 -13.13 12.43
N ILE A 131 11.47 -13.41 13.47
CA ILE A 131 10.82 -14.70 13.68
C ILE A 131 9.89 -15.03 12.50
N GLY A 132 9.09 -14.06 12.05
CA GLY A 132 8.18 -14.24 10.91
C GLY A 132 8.93 -14.55 9.60
N VAL A 133 10.04 -13.84 9.36
CA VAL A 133 10.88 -14.02 8.16
C VAL A 133 11.62 -15.37 8.20
N VAL A 134 12.11 -15.81 9.37
CA VAL A 134 12.67 -17.18 9.52
C VAL A 134 11.61 -18.23 9.21
N GLY A 135 10.40 -18.08 9.77
CA GLY A 135 9.30 -19.00 9.51
C GLY A 135 8.96 -19.08 8.01
N LEU A 136 8.91 -17.96 7.32
CA LEU A 136 8.69 -17.90 5.87
C LEU A 136 9.84 -18.60 5.11
N GLY A 137 11.09 -18.36 5.48
CA GLY A 137 12.24 -19.01 4.86
C GLY A 137 12.22 -20.54 5.01
N VAL A 138 11.85 -21.03 6.19
CA VAL A 138 11.66 -22.47 6.43
C VAL A 138 10.51 -23.01 5.58
N LEU A 139 9.40 -22.31 5.48
CA LEU A 139 8.29 -22.69 4.61
C LEU A 139 8.70 -22.74 3.13
N VAL A 140 9.52 -21.80 2.66
CA VAL A 140 10.05 -21.79 1.29
C VAL A 140 10.99 -22.98 1.05
N LEU A 141 11.77 -23.38 2.05
CA LEU A 141 12.64 -24.56 1.95
C LEU A 141 11.85 -25.88 1.89
N LEU A 142 10.77 -25.97 2.66
CA LEU A 142 9.93 -27.17 2.76
C LEU A 142 8.88 -27.26 1.65
N LEU A 143 8.36 -26.11 1.23
CA LEU A 143 7.30 -25.98 0.25
C LEU A 143 7.84 -25.20 -0.96
N ASP A 144 7.02 -24.95 -1.97
CA ASP A 144 7.36 -23.97 -3.00
C ASP A 144 6.98 -22.53 -2.59
N TRP A 145 7.44 -21.54 -3.34
CA TRP A 145 7.16 -20.13 -3.06
C TRP A 145 5.67 -19.78 -3.00
N GLY A 146 4.86 -20.44 -3.84
CA GLY A 146 3.42 -20.21 -3.88
C GLY A 146 2.74 -20.71 -2.61
N LEU A 147 2.98 -21.96 -2.26
CA LEU A 147 2.39 -22.58 -1.09
C LEU A 147 2.94 -21.97 0.20
N ALA A 148 4.23 -21.60 0.23
CA ALA A 148 4.84 -20.91 1.36
C ALA A 148 4.21 -19.53 1.61
N SER A 149 3.95 -18.74 0.57
CA SER A 149 3.30 -17.43 0.72
C SER A 149 1.82 -17.56 1.07
N LEU A 150 1.12 -18.58 0.57
CA LEU A 150 -0.26 -18.87 0.95
C LEU A 150 -0.36 -19.25 2.44
N VAL A 151 0.40 -20.24 2.86
CA VAL A 151 0.40 -20.68 4.27
C VAL A 151 0.93 -19.59 5.19
N GLY A 152 2.01 -18.90 4.80
CA GLY A 152 2.59 -17.79 5.53
C GLY A 152 1.59 -16.64 5.70
N GLY A 153 0.84 -16.31 4.66
CA GLY A 153 -0.23 -15.31 4.71
C GLY A 153 -1.37 -15.68 5.66
N LEU A 154 -1.83 -16.95 5.62
CA LEU A 154 -2.86 -17.43 6.55
C LEU A 154 -2.38 -17.45 8.00
N VAL A 155 -1.15 -17.92 8.25
CA VAL A 155 -0.55 -17.93 9.59
C VAL A 155 -0.36 -16.50 10.10
N LEU A 156 0.14 -15.59 9.27
CA LEU A 156 0.30 -14.20 9.63
C LEU A 156 -1.04 -13.51 9.90
N SER A 157 -2.10 -13.86 9.14
CA SER A 157 -3.46 -13.40 9.42
C SER A 157 -3.95 -13.86 10.78
N ALA A 158 -3.75 -15.13 11.13
CA ALA A 158 -4.13 -15.67 12.43
C ALA A 158 -3.35 -14.98 13.57
N LEU A 159 -2.05 -14.77 13.41
CA LEU A 159 -1.22 -14.05 14.37
C LEU A 159 -1.61 -12.59 14.50
N ALA A 160 -1.95 -11.93 13.40
CA ALA A 160 -2.39 -10.53 13.39
C ALA A 160 -3.69 -10.34 14.17
N ILE A 161 -4.61 -11.30 14.10
CA ILE A 161 -5.88 -11.27 14.83
C ILE A 161 -5.67 -11.60 16.30
N TRP A 162 -4.96 -12.68 16.60
CA TRP A 162 -4.97 -13.30 17.93
C TRP A 162 -3.86 -12.79 18.85
N ARG A 163 -2.66 -12.51 18.30
CA ARG A 163 -1.48 -12.15 19.11
C ARG A 163 -1.07 -10.69 18.98
N ILE A 164 -1.03 -10.19 17.75
CA ILE A 164 -0.49 -8.86 17.42
C ILE A 164 -1.59 -7.80 17.50
N GLN A 165 -2.84 -8.18 17.21
CA GLN A 165 -4.02 -7.31 17.18
C GLN A 165 -3.79 -6.03 16.33
N ASN A 166 -3.11 -6.21 15.17
CA ASN A 166 -2.74 -5.12 14.29
C ASN A 166 -3.45 -5.27 12.94
N ASP A 167 -4.34 -4.35 12.67
CA ASP A 167 -5.15 -4.30 11.45
C ASP A 167 -4.31 -4.26 10.17
N TYR A 168 -3.20 -3.51 10.18
CA TYR A 168 -2.35 -3.35 8.99
C TYR A 168 -1.62 -4.65 8.63
N ILE A 169 -1.13 -5.37 9.63
CA ILE A 169 -0.50 -6.68 9.42
C ILE A 169 -1.51 -7.67 8.85
N TRP A 170 -2.75 -7.62 9.32
CA TRP A 170 -3.83 -8.43 8.78
C TRP A 170 -4.13 -8.11 7.31
N ASP A 171 -4.16 -6.81 6.95
CA ASP A 171 -4.36 -6.35 5.58
C ASP A 171 -3.22 -6.83 4.64
N VAL A 172 -1.96 -6.71 5.09
CA VAL A 172 -0.79 -7.20 4.34
C VAL A 172 -0.81 -8.72 4.20
N ALA A 173 -1.20 -9.44 5.25
CA ALA A 173 -1.34 -10.89 5.23
C ALA A 173 -2.39 -11.35 4.22
N MET A 174 -3.49 -10.62 4.07
CA MET A 174 -4.51 -10.86 3.04
C MET A 174 -3.92 -10.76 1.63
N ILE A 175 -3.13 -9.72 1.35
CA ILE A 175 -2.47 -9.56 0.03
C ILE A 175 -1.45 -10.69 -0.21
N LEU A 176 -0.69 -11.08 0.83
CA LEU A 176 0.27 -12.17 0.74
C LEU A 176 -0.42 -13.52 0.46
N THR A 177 -1.57 -13.76 1.10
CA THR A 177 -2.39 -14.96 0.84
C THR A 177 -2.89 -14.96 -0.60
N LEU A 178 -3.38 -13.83 -1.10
CA LEU A 178 -3.85 -13.70 -2.48
C LEU A 178 -2.71 -13.94 -3.49
N PHE A 179 -1.52 -13.38 -3.22
CA PHE A 179 -0.33 -13.66 -4.00
C PHE A 179 0.01 -15.15 -4.02
N GLY A 180 -0.03 -15.80 -2.84
CA GLY A 180 0.21 -17.23 -2.70
C GLY A 180 -0.78 -18.07 -3.47
N VAL A 181 -2.07 -17.74 -3.44
CA VAL A 181 -3.10 -18.42 -4.23
C VAL A 181 -2.80 -18.33 -5.72
N VAL A 182 -2.55 -17.11 -6.23
CA VAL A 182 -2.26 -16.91 -7.66
C VAL A 182 -1.00 -17.68 -8.05
N LEU A 183 0.08 -17.56 -7.29
CA LEU A 183 1.36 -18.19 -7.60
C LEU A 183 1.26 -19.73 -7.59
N THR A 184 0.59 -20.31 -6.61
CA THR A 184 0.43 -21.77 -6.50
C THR A 184 -0.39 -22.35 -7.64
N LEU A 185 -1.46 -21.67 -8.03
CA LEU A 185 -2.40 -22.18 -9.05
C LEU A 185 -1.93 -21.94 -10.48
N THR A 186 -1.23 -20.84 -10.74
CA THR A 186 -0.91 -20.43 -12.11
C THR A 186 0.59 -20.45 -12.44
N GLY A 187 1.43 -20.47 -11.40
CA GLY A 187 2.88 -20.41 -11.54
C GLY A 187 3.39 -19.01 -11.90
N TRP A 188 4.72 -18.86 -11.90
CA TRP A 188 5.39 -17.57 -12.11
C TRP A 188 5.07 -16.90 -13.46
N SER A 189 4.88 -17.69 -14.50
CA SER A 189 4.60 -17.18 -15.86
C SER A 189 3.38 -16.28 -15.93
N VAL A 190 2.35 -16.59 -15.15
CA VAL A 190 1.10 -15.82 -15.04
C VAL A 190 1.20 -14.80 -13.91
N THR A 191 1.75 -15.19 -12.75
CA THR A 191 1.83 -14.35 -11.54
C THR A 191 2.60 -13.05 -11.78
N ARG A 192 3.60 -13.01 -12.66
CA ARG A 192 4.33 -11.78 -13.00
C ARG A 192 3.43 -10.64 -13.49
N TYR A 193 2.29 -10.95 -14.10
CA TYR A 193 1.29 -9.94 -14.52
C TYR A 193 0.45 -9.44 -13.35
N PHE A 194 0.31 -10.24 -12.30
CA PHE A 194 -0.39 -9.87 -11.07
C PHE A 194 0.49 -9.11 -10.06
N LEU A 195 1.83 -9.09 -10.26
CA LEU A 195 2.74 -8.42 -9.32
C LEU A 195 2.39 -6.95 -9.11
N PHE A 196 2.17 -6.21 -10.20
CA PHE A 196 1.80 -4.80 -10.07
C PHE A 196 0.42 -4.63 -9.41
N PRO A 197 -0.68 -5.26 -9.85
CA PRO A 197 -1.97 -5.16 -9.17
C PRO A 197 -1.91 -5.52 -7.69
N LEU A 198 -1.22 -6.59 -7.32
CA LEU A 198 -1.10 -7.03 -5.93
C LEU A 198 -0.26 -6.07 -5.08
N ALA A 199 0.89 -5.62 -5.59
CA ALA A 199 1.70 -4.60 -4.92
C ALA A 199 0.94 -3.27 -4.82
N PHE A 200 0.16 -2.92 -5.83
CA PHE A 200 -0.63 -1.70 -5.87
C PHE A 200 -1.76 -1.69 -4.83
N LEU A 201 -2.28 -2.86 -4.45
CA LEU A 201 -3.25 -2.96 -3.35
C LEU A 201 -2.71 -2.42 -2.02
N ILE A 202 -1.39 -2.39 -1.81
CA ILE A 202 -0.78 -1.79 -0.61
C ILE A 202 -1.13 -0.29 -0.51
N CYS A 203 -1.29 0.40 -1.65
CA CYS A 203 -1.72 1.80 -1.66
C CYS A 203 -3.18 1.98 -1.19
N ALA A 204 -4.00 0.92 -1.19
CA ALA A 204 -5.37 0.94 -0.69
C ALA A 204 -5.45 0.74 0.83
N LEU A 205 -4.40 0.24 1.47
CA LEU A 205 -4.42 -0.09 2.88
C LEU A 205 -4.31 1.15 3.75
N PRO A 206 -5.17 1.31 4.77
CA PRO A 206 -5.03 2.37 5.76
C PRO A 206 -3.77 2.15 6.61
N TRP A 207 -2.85 3.10 6.56
CA TRP A 207 -1.60 3.01 7.31
C TRP A 207 -1.83 3.06 8.82
N PRO A 208 -0.97 2.42 9.62
CA PRO A 208 -1.01 2.53 11.07
C PRO A 208 -0.93 4.00 11.49
N PRO A 209 -1.70 4.43 12.52
CA PRO A 209 -1.72 5.82 12.96
C PRO A 209 -0.33 6.39 13.28
N ILE A 210 0.57 5.55 13.79
CA ILE A 210 1.95 5.93 14.11
C ILE A 210 2.72 6.30 12.85
N VAL A 211 2.72 5.42 11.83
CA VAL A 211 3.42 5.68 10.56
C VAL A 211 2.80 6.90 9.87
N TYR A 212 1.46 7.00 9.92
CA TYR A 212 0.73 8.14 9.40
C TYR A 212 1.19 9.45 10.05
N SER A 213 1.27 9.52 11.39
CA SER A 213 1.68 10.73 12.11
C SER A 213 3.15 11.11 11.85
N GLN A 214 4.05 10.13 11.78
CA GLN A 214 5.48 10.38 11.50
C GLN A 214 5.73 10.99 10.12
N ILE A 215 4.84 10.76 9.16
CA ILE A 215 4.93 11.37 7.84
C ILE A 215 4.12 12.67 7.79
N ALA A 216 2.94 12.70 8.42
CA ALA A 216 2.05 13.85 8.38
C ALA A 216 2.63 15.07 9.09
N MET A 217 3.23 14.89 10.28
CA MET A 217 3.76 15.99 11.08
C MET A 217 4.85 16.81 10.35
N PRO A 218 5.93 16.21 9.80
CA PRO A 218 6.93 16.96 9.05
C PRO A 218 6.34 17.69 7.85
N LEU A 219 5.38 17.07 7.14
CA LEU A 219 4.72 17.68 5.99
C LEU A 219 3.84 18.89 6.39
N GLN A 220 3.16 18.79 7.53
CA GLN A 220 2.39 19.89 8.09
C GLN A 220 3.29 21.07 8.49
N TYR A 221 4.42 20.80 9.17
CA TYR A 221 5.41 21.82 9.51
C TYR A 221 5.96 22.50 8.26
N LEU A 222 6.37 21.73 7.26
CA LEU A 222 6.88 22.26 6.00
C LEU A 222 5.85 23.16 5.30
N ALA A 223 4.61 22.69 5.23
CA ALA A 223 3.52 23.46 4.61
C ALA A 223 3.20 24.74 5.39
N ALA A 224 3.20 24.68 6.74
CA ALA A 224 2.95 25.82 7.60
C ALA A 224 4.03 26.91 7.44
N HIS A 225 5.31 26.50 7.49
CA HIS A 225 6.42 27.43 7.29
C HIS A 225 6.39 28.09 5.91
N ALA A 226 6.18 27.29 4.85
CA ALA A 226 6.08 27.83 3.50
C ALA A 226 4.91 28.78 3.33
N ALA A 227 3.74 28.48 3.93
CA ALA A 227 2.58 29.35 3.88
C ALA A 227 2.82 30.68 4.58
N VAL A 228 3.46 30.69 5.76
CA VAL A 228 3.82 31.92 6.48
C VAL A 228 4.78 32.77 5.65
N VAL A 229 5.78 32.18 5.00
CA VAL A 229 6.69 32.90 4.10
C VAL A 229 5.91 33.57 2.96
N VAL A 230 5.01 32.82 2.32
CA VAL A 230 4.19 33.36 1.22
C VAL A 230 3.25 34.47 1.71
N LEU A 231 2.58 34.28 2.87
CA LEU A 231 1.68 35.26 3.45
C LEU A 231 2.43 36.57 3.79
N ASN A 232 3.58 36.49 4.45
CA ASN A 232 4.40 37.63 4.78
C ASN A 232 4.90 38.35 3.52
N PHE A 233 5.26 37.60 2.47
CA PHE A 233 5.63 38.19 1.20
C PHE A 233 4.49 38.89 0.49
N THR A 234 3.24 38.47 0.68
CA THR A 234 2.03 39.15 0.16
C THR A 234 1.52 40.28 1.05
N GLY A 235 2.25 40.62 2.11
CA GLY A 235 1.90 41.73 3.01
C GLY A 235 0.98 41.35 4.17
N VAL A 236 0.67 40.08 4.36
CA VAL A 236 -0.10 39.55 5.48
C VAL A 236 0.87 39.18 6.60
N ALA A 237 0.89 39.90 7.72
CA ALA A 237 1.78 39.67 8.86
C ALA A 237 1.35 38.39 9.63
N ALA A 238 1.55 37.23 9.02
CA ALA A 238 1.22 35.92 9.63
C ALA A 238 2.36 35.44 10.52
N ASP A 239 2.00 34.82 11.65
CA ASP A 239 2.93 34.20 12.60
C ASP A 239 2.62 32.71 12.77
N LEU A 240 3.64 31.92 13.14
CA LEU A 240 3.54 30.45 13.27
C LEU A 240 3.71 30.03 14.72
N THR A 241 2.70 29.32 15.24
CA THR A 241 2.76 28.69 16.55
C THR A 241 2.55 27.17 16.39
N GLY A 242 3.63 26.41 16.36
CA GLY A 242 3.58 24.97 16.05
C GLY A 242 3.14 24.73 14.61
N THR A 243 1.99 24.11 14.39
CA THR A 243 1.35 23.89 13.07
C THR A 243 0.16 24.83 12.83
N THR A 244 -0.05 25.82 13.70
CA THR A 244 -1.13 26.78 13.58
C THR A 244 -0.59 28.12 13.08
N ILE A 245 -1.13 28.64 11.99
CA ILE A 245 -0.80 29.93 11.43
C ILE A 245 -1.78 30.96 11.99
N ASN A 246 -1.28 31.96 12.71
CA ASN A 246 -2.06 33.08 13.21
C ASN A 246 -2.14 34.15 12.11
N ILE A 247 -3.33 34.38 11.58
CA ILE A 247 -3.55 35.32 10.48
C ILE A 247 -4.29 36.57 11.01
N PRO A 248 -3.71 37.77 10.92
CA PRO A 248 -4.41 38.99 11.25
C PRO A 248 -5.47 39.27 10.18
N MET A 249 -6.71 39.43 10.60
CA MET A 249 -7.82 39.79 9.74
C MET A 249 -7.92 41.29 9.56
N ALA A 250 -8.62 41.73 8.52
CA ALA A 250 -8.90 43.16 8.26
C ALA A 250 -9.66 43.85 9.40
N ASN A 251 -10.38 43.10 10.23
CA ASN A 251 -11.12 43.61 11.40
C ASN A 251 -10.27 43.70 12.68
N GLY A 252 -8.95 43.45 12.60
CA GLY A 252 -8.03 43.45 13.74
C GLY A 252 -8.07 42.22 14.64
N LYS A 253 -8.89 41.19 14.33
CA LYS A 253 -8.88 39.94 15.03
C LYS A 253 -7.79 39.02 14.46
N ILE A 254 -7.25 38.15 15.31
CA ILE A 254 -6.32 37.09 14.88
C ILE A 254 -7.13 35.79 14.75
N GLU A 255 -7.14 35.21 13.58
CA GLU A 255 -7.78 33.93 13.31
C GLU A 255 -6.71 32.83 13.25
N PRO A 256 -6.79 31.80 14.10
CA PRO A 256 -5.86 30.68 14.04
C PRO A 256 -6.26 29.72 12.92
N LEU A 257 -5.44 29.58 11.89
CA LEU A 257 -5.57 28.56 10.84
C LEU A 257 -4.78 27.32 11.24
N ASN A 258 -5.48 26.30 11.68
CA ASN A 258 -4.85 25.02 11.99
C ASN A 258 -4.52 24.27 10.70
N VAL A 259 -3.23 24.18 10.38
CA VAL A 259 -2.76 23.50 9.16
C VAL A 259 -3.08 21.99 9.19
N ALA A 260 -3.15 21.37 10.37
CA ALA A 260 -3.53 19.97 10.50
C ALA A 260 -4.97 19.69 10.05
N GLU A 261 -5.90 20.62 10.31
CA GLU A 261 -7.30 20.52 9.89
C GLU A 261 -7.53 21.02 8.46
N ALA A 262 -6.89 22.16 8.11
CA ALA A 262 -7.00 22.76 6.79
C ALA A 262 -6.29 21.95 5.70
N CYS A 263 -5.21 21.27 6.08
CA CYS A 263 -4.38 20.47 5.18
C CYS A 263 -4.63 19.00 5.35
N ALA A 264 -5.46 18.46 4.51
CA ALA A 264 -5.42 17.04 4.20
C ALA A 264 -4.13 16.65 3.43
N GLY A 265 -2.95 17.17 3.88
CA GLY A 265 -1.67 16.96 3.20
C GLY A 265 -1.39 15.49 2.93
N MET A 266 -1.71 14.64 3.91
CA MET A 266 -1.60 13.19 3.76
C MET A 266 -2.61 12.63 2.75
N ARG A 267 -3.83 13.15 2.69
CA ARG A 267 -4.81 12.74 1.66
C ARG A 267 -4.28 13.01 0.26
N SER A 268 -3.78 14.23 0.04
CA SER A 268 -3.20 14.61 -1.24
C SER A 268 -1.98 13.76 -1.56
N LEU A 269 -1.06 13.56 -0.61
CA LEU A 269 0.13 12.74 -0.78
C LEU A 269 -0.23 11.31 -1.19
N MET A 270 -1.14 10.64 -0.45
CA MET A 270 -1.57 9.28 -0.79
C MET A 270 -2.23 9.20 -2.15
N THR A 271 -3.10 10.17 -2.48
CA THR A 271 -3.73 10.24 -3.79
C THR A 271 -2.70 10.45 -4.91
N PHE A 272 -1.74 11.36 -4.74
CA PHE A 272 -0.69 11.60 -5.74
C PHE A 272 0.22 10.39 -5.93
N ILE A 273 0.63 9.71 -4.84
CA ILE A 273 1.41 8.46 -4.94
C ILE A 273 0.62 7.40 -5.69
N THR A 274 -0.66 7.22 -5.35
CA THR A 274 -1.53 6.23 -6.01
C THR A 274 -1.71 6.54 -7.50
N VAL A 275 -1.98 7.80 -7.85
CA VAL A 275 -2.12 8.24 -9.24
C VAL A 275 -0.78 8.13 -9.97
N GLY A 276 0.33 8.56 -9.36
CA GLY A 276 1.67 8.45 -9.94
C GLY A 276 2.06 7.00 -10.22
N ALA A 277 1.80 6.09 -9.28
CA ALA A 277 2.02 4.66 -9.49
C ALA A 277 1.12 4.10 -10.60
N ALA A 278 -0.17 4.47 -10.60
CA ALA A 278 -1.09 4.05 -11.66
C ALA A 278 -0.62 4.50 -13.03
N VAL A 279 -0.34 5.79 -13.21
CA VAL A 279 0.14 6.37 -14.48
C VAL A 279 1.48 5.76 -14.89
N GLY A 280 2.42 5.63 -13.95
CA GLY A 280 3.72 5.05 -14.21
C GLY A 280 3.62 3.61 -14.71
N PHE A 281 2.84 2.77 -14.07
CA PHE A 281 2.75 1.35 -14.41
C PHE A 281 1.77 1.01 -15.55
N LEU A 282 0.73 1.83 -15.75
CA LEU A 282 -0.15 1.71 -16.91
C LEU A 282 0.53 2.16 -18.24
N SER A 283 1.57 2.99 -18.15
CA SER A 283 2.31 3.44 -19.35
C SER A 283 3.28 2.35 -19.84
N ASP A 284 3.47 2.27 -21.18
CA ASP A 284 4.46 1.37 -21.80
C ASP A 284 5.86 1.99 -21.77
N ARG A 285 6.32 2.40 -20.59
CA ARG A 285 7.63 3.01 -20.38
C ARG A 285 8.59 2.01 -19.72
N PRO A 286 9.92 2.18 -19.85
CA PRO A 286 10.91 1.39 -19.14
C PRO A 286 10.77 1.58 -17.62
N LEU A 287 11.14 0.56 -16.84
CA LEU A 287 10.92 0.53 -15.38
C LEU A 287 11.48 1.77 -14.66
N TRP A 288 12.64 2.28 -15.06
CA TRP A 288 13.22 3.46 -14.41
C TRP A 288 12.35 4.72 -14.58
N GLN A 289 11.70 4.91 -15.75
CA GLN A 289 10.78 6.03 -15.96
C GLN A 289 9.50 5.88 -15.12
N LYS A 290 8.98 4.64 -14.96
CA LYS A 290 7.84 4.36 -14.08
C LYS A 290 8.15 4.76 -12.64
N TRP A 291 9.34 4.43 -12.15
CA TRP A 291 9.79 4.84 -10.83
C TRP A 291 9.95 6.35 -10.71
N VAL A 292 10.53 7.01 -11.72
CA VAL A 292 10.66 8.48 -11.73
C VAL A 292 9.28 9.15 -11.65
N ILE A 293 8.30 8.68 -12.43
CA ILE A 293 6.92 9.20 -12.39
C ILE A 293 6.31 9.01 -11.00
N THR A 294 6.43 7.81 -10.43
CA THR A 294 5.87 7.50 -9.11
C THR A 294 6.52 8.33 -8.01
N ILE A 295 7.85 8.46 -8.00
CA ILE A 295 8.59 9.22 -6.98
C ILE A 295 8.35 10.72 -7.14
N SER A 296 8.21 11.25 -8.36
CA SER A 296 7.90 12.66 -8.59
C SER A 296 6.54 13.09 -8.03
N ALA A 297 5.64 12.16 -7.81
CA ALA A 297 4.35 12.43 -7.15
C ALA A 297 4.52 13.01 -5.74
N VAL A 298 5.59 12.63 -5.01
CA VAL A 298 5.84 13.13 -3.65
C VAL A 298 6.15 14.63 -3.62
N PRO A 299 7.19 15.14 -4.34
CA PRO A 299 7.46 16.58 -4.35
C PRO A 299 6.30 17.40 -4.95
N ILE A 300 5.59 16.86 -5.94
CA ILE A 300 4.40 17.52 -6.50
C ILE A 300 3.30 17.64 -5.44
N ALA A 301 3.02 16.58 -4.69
CA ALA A 301 2.04 16.60 -3.60
C ALA A 301 2.39 17.64 -2.54
N ILE A 302 3.67 17.72 -2.14
CA ILE A 302 4.16 18.70 -1.17
C ILE A 302 3.94 20.13 -1.70
N LEU A 303 4.34 20.40 -2.94
CA LEU A 303 4.18 21.70 -3.57
C LEU A 303 2.69 22.11 -3.67
N CYS A 304 1.83 21.21 -4.15
CA CYS A 304 0.39 21.45 -4.21
C CYS A 304 -0.21 21.76 -2.83
N ASN A 305 0.27 21.06 -1.79
CA ASN A 305 -0.17 21.30 -0.43
C ASN A 305 0.27 22.68 0.08
N MET A 306 1.51 23.08 -0.17
CA MET A 306 2.01 24.42 0.17
C MET A 306 1.18 25.53 -0.50
N ILE A 307 0.91 25.40 -1.80
CA ILE A 307 0.07 26.34 -2.56
C ILE A 307 -1.35 26.42 -1.97
N ARG A 308 -1.92 25.27 -1.61
CA ARG A 308 -3.26 25.20 -1.00
C ARG A 308 -3.32 25.96 0.32
N VAL A 309 -2.37 25.72 1.24
CA VAL A 309 -2.36 26.38 2.56
C VAL A 309 -2.16 27.86 2.42
N SER A 310 -1.20 28.29 1.59
CA SER A 310 -0.95 29.70 1.31
C SER A 310 -2.19 30.38 0.71
N GLY A 311 -2.84 29.73 -0.25
CA GLY A 311 -4.07 30.24 -0.87
C GLY A 311 -5.23 30.37 0.12
N MET A 312 -5.39 29.38 1.01
CA MET A 312 -6.38 29.48 2.09
C MET A 312 -6.08 30.64 3.04
N GLY A 313 -4.82 30.80 3.44
CA GLY A 313 -4.40 31.91 4.32
C GLY A 313 -4.69 33.29 3.71
N ILE A 314 -4.39 33.47 2.42
CA ILE A 314 -4.71 34.70 1.67
C ILE A 314 -6.23 34.91 1.64
N LEU A 315 -6.99 33.86 1.33
CA LEU A 315 -8.44 33.94 1.26
C LEU A 315 -9.06 34.35 2.63
N TYR A 316 -8.56 33.75 3.72
CA TYR A 316 -8.97 34.12 5.07
C TYR A 316 -8.72 35.58 5.38
N HIS A 317 -7.55 36.11 5.01
CA HIS A 317 -7.21 37.50 5.26
C HIS A 317 -8.14 38.50 4.53
N TYR A 318 -8.44 38.22 3.23
CA TYR A 318 -9.16 39.17 2.37
C TYR A 318 -10.69 38.96 2.33
N VAL A 319 -11.19 37.75 2.50
CA VAL A 319 -12.60 37.38 2.27
C VAL A 319 -13.39 37.26 3.58
N SER A 320 -12.74 36.86 4.66
CA SER A 320 -13.41 36.74 5.96
C SER A 320 -13.60 38.13 6.58
N ARG A 321 -14.73 38.73 6.26
CA ARG A 321 -15.20 40.00 6.84
C ARG A 321 -16.20 39.76 7.94
#